data_26cdd7cf3c12720420d0bc165dfbadc0
#
_entry.id   26cdd7cf3c12720420d0bc165dfbadc0
#
_cell.length_a   1.000
_cell.length_b   1.000
_cell.length_c   1.000
_cell.angle_alpha   90.00
_cell.angle_beta   90.00
_cell.angle_gamma   90.00
#
_symmetry.space_group_name_H-M   'P 1'
#
loop_
_entity.id
_entity.type
_entity.pdbx_description
1 polymer ?
#
loop_
_entity_poly.entity_id
_entity_poly.type
_entity_poly.pdbx_seq_one_letter_code
_entity_poly.pdbx_strand_id
1 'polypeptide(L)'
;MKEIKGVIFDMDGLIFDTEAIYYQAQQQAADQYNIPFDKALYREYIGIADEEAWESLHQRFAEHGKDTVQKFIDDSWGEAHRIFHSGEVDLKPGVRELLQFLEEQEIPRVVASSNVRPVIEILLEHAGIRDKFQAIVSAEDVKLAKPNPEIFNIARAHLGTSAEQTLVLEDAQHGVQAAIGAGIPVIMVPDMIQPAEELAQQTAAVLPSLHEVIDYIQN
;
A
#
# COMPACT_ATOMS: atom_id res chain seq x y z
N MET A 1 18.72 8.18 17.45
CA MET A 1 18.63 7.75 16.02
C MET A 1 19.44 8.67 15.14
N LYS A 2 19.84 8.27 13.90
CA LYS A 2 20.36 9.21 12.93
C LYS A 2 19.21 10.12 12.47
N GLU A 3 19.52 11.38 12.17
CA GLU A 3 18.56 12.38 11.67
C GLU A 3 17.95 11.90 10.35
N ILE A 4 16.61 11.81 10.28
CA ILE A 4 15.87 11.46 9.07
C ILE A 4 15.90 12.65 8.12
N LYS A 5 16.38 12.42 6.89
CA LYS A 5 16.53 13.44 5.82
C LYS A 5 15.71 13.14 4.57
N GLY A 6 14.94 12.07 4.57
CA GLY A 6 14.03 11.73 3.48
C GLY A 6 13.09 10.63 3.87
N VAL A 7 11.86 10.69 3.35
CA VAL A 7 10.81 9.69 3.66
C VAL A 7 10.27 9.11 2.36
N ILE A 8 10.15 7.79 2.32
CA ILE A 8 9.53 7.05 1.23
C ILE A 8 8.20 6.51 1.74
N PHE A 9 7.14 6.83 1.05
CA PHE A 9 5.79 6.35 1.35
C PHE A 9 5.42 5.22 0.41
N ASP A 10 4.96 4.09 0.93
CA ASP A 10 4.05 3.25 0.18
C ASP A 10 2.72 3.98 -0.05
N MET A 11 1.83 3.45 -0.89
CA MET A 11 0.58 4.11 -1.23
C MET A 11 -0.65 3.33 -0.76
N ASP A 12 -0.78 2.10 -1.19
CA ASP A 12 -1.97 1.29 -0.99
C ASP A 12 -2.01 0.77 0.46
N GLY A 13 -3.10 1.06 1.19
CA GLY A 13 -3.19 0.73 2.62
C GLY A 13 -2.43 1.68 3.56
N LEU A 14 -1.53 2.52 3.04
CA LEU A 14 -0.77 3.49 3.84
C LEU A 14 -1.23 4.94 3.63
N ILE A 15 -1.20 5.44 2.39
CA ILE A 15 -1.71 6.78 2.04
C ILE A 15 -3.21 6.73 1.83
N PHE A 16 -3.69 5.73 1.08
CA PHE A 16 -5.09 5.56 0.71
C PHE A 16 -5.68 4.29 1.33
N ASP A 17 -6.96 4.34 1.69
CA ASP A 17 -7.72 3.19 2.19
C ASP A 17 -8.21 2.30 1.03
N THR A 18 -7.26 1.78 0.26
CA THR A 18 -7.52 0.99 -0.95
C THR A 18 -8.06 -0.40 -0.66
N GLU A 19 -7.65 -1.01 0.46
CA GLU A 19 -8.14 -2.31 0.90
C GLU A 19 -9.65 -2.30 1.17
N ALA A 20 -10.18 -1.20 1.73
CA ALA A 20 -11.62 -1.03 1.91
C ALA A 20 -12.37 -1.03 0.58
N ILE A 21 -11.79 -0.46 -0.47
CA ILE A 21 -12.38 -0.43 -1.82
C ILE A 21 -12.40 -1.81 -2.45
N TYR A 22 -11.28 -2.54 -2.40
CA TYR A 22 -11.22 -3.92 -2.90
C TYR A 22 -12.24 -4.81 -2.20
N TYR A 23 -12.34 -4.71 -0.87
CA TYR A 23 -13.35 -5.45 -0.12
C TYR A 23 -14.78 -5.08 -0.53
N GLN A 24 -15.10 -3.79 -0.65
CA GLN A 24 -16.43 -3.33 -1.02
C GLN A 24 -16.82 -3.79 -2.44
N ALA A 25 -15.91 -3.68 -3.39
CA ALA A 25 -16.12 -4.13 -4.76
C ALA A 25 -16.35 -5.65 -4.84
N GLN A 26 -15.55 -6.42 -4.11
CA GLN A 26 -15.73 -7.88 -4.02
C GLN A 26 -17.05 -8.26 -3.32
N GLN A 27 -17.40 -7.60 -2.22
CA GLN A 27 -18.67 -7.84 -1.51
C GLN A 27 -19.87 -7.53 -2.40
N GLN A 28 -19.85 -6.40 -3.11
CA GLN A 28 -20.92 -6.03 -4.01
C GLN A 28 -21.11 -7.04 -5.16
N ALA A 29 -20.02 -7.47 -5.77
CA ALA A 29 -20.07 -8.50 -6.81
C ALA A 29 -20.52 -9.86 -6.25
N ALA A 30 -20.06 -10.25 -5.07
CA ALA A 30 -20.47 -11.48 -4.41
C ALA A 30 -21.97 -11.51 -4.11
N ASP A 31 -22.52 -10.40 -3.62
CA ASP A 31 -23.95 -10.27 -3.35
C ASP A 31 -24.78 -10.39 -4.64
N GLN A 32 -24.30 -9.82 -5.75
CA GLN A 32 -24.94 -9.92 -7.07
C GLN A 32 -25.03 -11.38 -7.57
N TYR A 33 -24.00 -12.16 -7.31
CA TYR A 33 -23.90 -13.56 -7.76
C TYR A 33 -24.32 -14.58 -6.69
N ASN A 34 -24.80 -14.13 -5.52
CA ASN A 34 -25.12 -14.97 -4.36
C ASN A 34 -23.95 -15.86 -3.92
N ILE A 35 -22.73 -15.35 -4.01
CA ILE A 35 -21.52 -16.00 -3.51
C ILE A 35 -21.36 -15.64 -2.03
N PRO A 36 -21.17 -16.63 -1.13
CA PRO A 36 -21.01 -16.36 0.30
C PRO A 36 -19.60 -15.78 0.57
N PHE A 37 -19.50 -14.45 0.51
CA PHE A 37 -18.29 -13.69 0.72
C PHE A 37 -18.48 -12.72 1.88
N ASP A 38 -17.47 -12.58 2.73
CA ASP A 38 -17.46 -11.64 3.85
C ASP A 38 -16.06 -11.10 4.14
N LYS A 39 -15.96 -10.17 5.09
CA LYS A 39 -14.69 -9.55 5.47
C LYS A 39 -13.69 -10.54 6.07
N ALA A 40 -14.15 -11.63 6.70
CA ALA A 40 -13.26 -12.64 7.24
C ALA A 40 -12.58 -13.42 6.12
N LEU A 41 -13.37 -13.79 5.11
CA LEU A 41 -12.86 -14.45 3.90
C LEU A 41 -11.93 -13.53 3.11
N TYR A 42 -12.30 -12.25 2.93
CA TYR A 42 -11.45 -11.27 2.24
C TYR A 42 -10.04 -11.24 2.83
N ARG A 43 -9.91 -11.24 4.17
CA ARG A 43 -8.61 -11.21 4.85
C ARG A 43 -7.71 -12.41 4.53
N GLU A 44 -8.27 -13.56 4.14
CA GLU A 44 -7.50 -14.73 3.75
C GLU A 44 -6.72 -14.49 2.44
N TYR A 45 -7.18 -13.54 1.61
CA TYR A 45 -6.61 -13.23 0.30
C TYR A 45 -5.68 -12.01 0.30
N ILE A 46 -5.61 -11.22 1.37
CA ILE A 46 -4.73 -10.05 1.45
C ILE A 46 -3.26 -10.49 1.34
N GLY A 47 -2.54 -9.88 0.39
CA GLY A 47 -1.13 -10.16 0.16
C GLY A 47 -0.83 -11.44 -0.63
N ILE A 48 -1.86 -12.14 -1.12
CA ILE A 48 -1.73 -13.24 -2.08
C ILE A 48 -1.69 -12.64 -3.49
N ALA A 49 -0.88 -13.21 -4.37
CA ALA A 49 -0.85 -12.81 -5.77
C ALA A 49 -2.21 -13.05 -6.43
N ASP A 50 -2.64 -12.13 -7.31
CA ASP A 50 -3.98 -12.15 -7.92
C ASP A 50 -4.31 -13.48 -8.60
N GLU A 51 -3.38 -14.03 -9.35
CA GLU A 51 -3.56 -15.31 -10.05
C GLU A 51 -3.83 -16.47 -9.08
N GLU A 52 -3.11 -16.51 -7.96
CA GLU A 52 -3.28 -17.51 -6.91
C GLU A 52 -4.62 -17.31 -6.16
N ALA A 53 -4.98 -16.06 -5.88
CA ALA A 53 -6.26 -15.71 -5.27
C ALA A 53 -7.44 -16.13 -6.17
N TRP A 54 -7.38 -15.85 -7.47
CA TRP A 54 -8.43 -16.22 -8.42
C TRP A 54 -8.57 -17.73 -8.56
N GLU A 55 -7.45 -18.47 -8.62
CA GLU A 55 -7.51 -19.93 -8.65
C GLU A 55 -8.17 -20.49 -7.38
N SER A 56 -7.81 -19.94 -6.22
CA SER A 56 -8.41 -20.33 -4.93
C SER A 56 -9.90 -20.02 -4.88
N LEU A 57 -10.34 -18.83 -5.37
CA LEU A 57 -11.76 -18.47 -5.46
C LEU A 57 -12.53 -19.42 -6.37
N HIS A 58 -11.97 -19.79 -7.52
CA HIS A 58 -12.58 -20.80 -8.41
C HIS A 58 -12.73 -22.18 -7.74
N GLN A 59 -11.75 -22.60 -6.95
CA GLN A 59 -11.83 -23.86 -6.21
C GLN A 59 -12.86 -23.79 -5.09
N ARG A 60 -12.84 -22.70 -4.30
CA ARG A 60 -13.69 -22.48 -3.13
C ARG A 60 -15.17 -22.40 -3.50
N PHE A 61 -15.48 -21.72 -4.59
CA PHE A 61 -16.85 -21.46 -5.06
C PHE A 61 -17.24 -22.31 -6.28
N ALA A 62 -16.60 -23.47 -6.47
CA ALA A 62 -16.85 -24.36 -7.62
C ALA A 62 -18.34 -24.74 -7.79
N GLU A 63 -19.10 -24.82 -6.70
CA GLU A 63 -20.55 -25.12 -6.71
C GLU A 63 -21.40 -24.06 -7.41
N HIS A 64 -20.92 -22.81 -7.48
CA HIS A 64 -21.60 -21.71 -8.20
C HIS A 64 -21.36 -21.75 -9.72
N GLY A 65 -20.47 -22.65 -10.18
CA GLY A 65 -20.10 -22.78 -11.59
C GLY A 65 -19.01 -21.81 -12.02
N LYS A 66 -18.10 -22.28 -12.89
CA LYS A 66 -16.90 -21.54 -13.30
C LYS A 66 -17.21 -20.16 -13.89
N ASP A 67 -18.24 -20.06 -14.73
CA ASP A 67 -18.61 -18.80 -15.39
C ASP A 67 -19.14 -17.76 -14.40
N THR A 68 -19.86 -18.19 -13.37
CA THR A 68 -20.37 -17.31 -12.31
C THR A 68 -19.21 -16.77 -11.45
N VAL A 69 -18.28 -17.64 -11.06
CA VAL A 69 -17.11 -17.22 -10.28
C VAL A 69 -16.21 -16.28 -11.10
N GLN A 70 -16.04 -16.55 -12.40
CA GLN A 70 -15.27 -15.64 -13.26
C GLN A 70 -15.91 -14.26 -13.35
N LYS A 71 -17.24 -14.18 -13.53
CA LYS A 71 -17.96 -12.89 -13.53
C LYS A 71 -17.84 -12.16 -12.20
N PHE A 72 -17.91 -12.88 -11.09
CA PHE A 72 -17.68 -12.30 -9.76
C PHE A 72 -16.29 -11.65 -9.69
N ILE A 73 -15.26 -12.34 -10.15
CA ILE A 73 -13.88 -11.81 -10.19
C ILE A 73 -13.80 -10.58 -11.11
N ASP A 74 -14.29 -10.69 -12.34
CA ASP A 74 -14.21 -9.62 -13.35
C ASP A 74 -14.97 -8.36 -12.90
N ASP A 75 -16.17 -8.51 -12.36
CA ASP A 75 -16.99 -7.38 -11.90
C ASP A 75 -16.39 -6.72 -10.65
N SER A 76 -15.83 -7.50 -9.73
CA SER A 76 -15.14 -6.93 -8.56
C SER A 76 -13.91 -6.10 -8.94
N TRP A 77 -13.12 -6.59 -9.88
CA TRP A 77 -12.00 -5.84 -10.45
C TRP A 77 -12.46 -4.59 -11.22
N GLY A 78 -13.46 -4.74 -12.06
CA GLY A 78 -14.03 -3.63 -12.82
C GLY A 78 -14.52 -2.50 -11.92
N GLU A 79 -15.20 -2.83 -10.83
CA GLU A 79 -15.70 -1.85 -9.87
C GLU A 79 -14.57 -1.18 -9.06
N ALA A 80 -13.59 -1.95 -8.57
CA ALA A 80 -12.43 -1.38 -7.90
C ALA A 80 -11.67 -0.40 -8.81
N HIS A 81 -11.41 -0.79 -10.06
CA HIS A 81 -10.78 0.07 -11.06
C HIS A 81 -11.61 1.33 -11.35
N ARG A 82 -12.93 1.21 -11.43
CA ARG A 82 -13.82 2.37 -11.62
C ARG A 82 -13.68 3.37 -10.48
N ILE A 83 -13.63 2.89 -9.24
CA ILE A 83 -13.46 3.75 -8.06
C ILE A 83 -12.06 4.41 -8.09
N PHE A 84 -10.99 3.67 -8.36
CA PHE A 84 -9.65 4.25 -8.47
C PHE A 84 -9.56 5.33 -9.55
N HIS A 85 -10.16 5.09 -10.72
CA HIS A 85 -10.20 6.08 -11.80
C HIS A 85 -11.08 7.28 -11.50
N SER A 86 -12.05 7.18 -10.59
CA SER A 86 -12.79 8.35 -10.11
C SER A 86 -11.95 9.25 -9.19
N GLY A 87 -10.89 8.69 -8.58
CA GLY A 87 -10.04 9.36 -7.60
C GLY A 87 -10.70 9.54 -6.22
N GLU A 88 -11.93 9.05 -6.05
CA GLU A 88 -12.69 9.15 -4.79
C GLU A 88 -12.26 8.06 -3.82
N VAL A 89 -11.04 8.16 -3.33
CA VAL A 89 -10.44 7.23 -2.37
C VAL A 89 -10.03 8.01 -1.13
N ASP A 90 -10.47 7.56 0.03
CA ASP A 90 -10.18 8.21 1.30
C ASP A 90 -8.69 8.09 1.67
N LEU A 91 -8.17 9.17 2.27
CA LEU A 91 -6.84 9.15 2.87
C LEU A 91 -6.87 8.43 4.22
N LYS A 92 -5.81 7.69 4.50
CA LYS A 92 -5.60 7.10 5.83
C LYS A 92 -5.36 8.19 6.89
N PRO A 93 -5.70 7.90 8.18
CA PRO A 93 -5.49 8.85 9.26
C PRO A 93 -4.02 9.29 9.41
N GLY A 94 -3.81 10.59 9.53
CA GLY A 94 -2.49 11.20 9.74
C GLY A 94 -1.72 11.54 8.47
N VAL A 95 -2.21 11.21 7.27
CA VAL A 95 -1.52 11.52 6.00
C VAL A 95 -1.28 13.01 5.86
N ARG A 96 -2.31 13.84 5.99
CA ARG A 96 -2.20 15.30 5.80
C ARG A 96 -1.31 15.94 6.83
N GLU A 97 -1.45 15.52 8.09
CA GLU A 97 -0.67 16.02 9.22
C GLU A 97 0.81 15.67 9.09
N LEU A 98 1.12 14.43 8.69
CA LEU A 98 2.50 14.02 8.46
C LEU A 98 3.11 14.73 7.25
N LEU A 99 2.37 14.89 6.14
CA LEU A 99 2.85 15.64 4.96
C LEU A 99 3.13 17.10 5.30
N GLN A 100 2.26 17.76 6.10
CA GLN A 100 2.47 19.11 6.57
C GLN A 100 3.71 19.19 7.47
N PHE A 101 3.85 18.30 8.44
CA PHE A 101 5.03 18.23 9.31
C PHE A 101 6.33 18.10 8.50
N LEU A 102 6.38 17.16 7.54
CA LEU A 102 7.56 16.95 6.71
C LEU A 102 7.88 18.17 5.83
N GLU A 103 6.86 18.90 5.39
CA GLU A 103 7.05 20.17 4.65
C GLU A 103 7.66 21.25 5.54
N GLU A 104 7.15 21.43 6.76
CA GLU A 104 7.66 22.39 7.74
C GLU A 104 9.12 22.09 8.16
N GLN A 105 9.50 20.81 8.16
CA GLN A 105 10.87 20.36 8.45
C GLN A 105 11.78 20.29 7.20
N GLU A 106 11.28 20.69 6.03
CA GLU A 106 12.00 20.62 4.74
C GLU A 106 12.52 19.19 4.42
N ILE A 107 11.81 18.15 4.89
CA ILE A 107 12.14 16.74 4.63
C ILE A 107 11.51 16.32 3.30
N PRO A 108 12.31 15.98 2.27
CA PRO A 108 11.81 15.50 0.98
C PRO A 108 11.16 14.12 1.08
N ARG A 109 10.18 13.87 0.22
CA ARG A 109 9.38 12.64 0.20
C ARG A 109 9.13 12.15 -1.21
N VAL A 110 9.03 10.83 -1.33
CA VAL A 110 8.81 10.09 -2.58
C VAL A 110 7.73 9.03 -2.33
N VAL A 111 6.86 8.79 -3.30
CA VAL A 111 5.95 7.64 -3.30
C VAL A 111 6.63 6.46 -4.00
N ALA A 112 6.49 5.26 -3.43
CA ALA A 112 6.98 4.00 -3.98
C ALA A 112 5.88 2.92 -3.89
N SER A 113 5.07 2.80 -4.94
CA SER A 113 3.90 1.91 -4.98
C SER A 113 4.06 0.79 -5.99
N SER A 114 3.49 -0.38 -5.67
CA SER A 114 3.36 -1.51 -6.60
C SER A 114 2.28 -1.30 -7.67
N ASN A 115 1.58 -0.17 -7.63
CA ASN A 115 0.57 0.18 -8.62
C ASN A 115 1.20 0.80 -9.88
N VAL A 116 0.41 0.91 -10.96
CA VAL A 116 0.83 1.57 -12.20
C VAL A 116 0.77 3.10 -12.04
N ARG A 117 1.68 3.79 -12.70
CA ARG A 117 1.84 5.25 -12.58
C ARG A 117 0.56 6.05 -12.80
N PRO A 118 -0.29 5.78 -13.82
CA PRO A 118 -1.53 6.55 -14.02
C PRO A 118 -2.48 6.51 -12.82
N VAL A 119 -2.60 5.35 -12.15
CA VAL A 119 -3.44 5.21 -10.95
C VAL A 119 -2.88 6.02 -9.78
N ILE A 120 -1.56 5.95 -9.56
CA ILE A 120 -0.89 6.72 -8.50
C ILE A 120 -1.10 8.23 -8.72
N GLU A 121 -0.89 8.72 -9.94
CA GLU A 121 -1.06 10.15 -10.27
C GLU A 121 -2.52 10.61 -10.04
N ILE A 122 -3.51 9.85 -10.55
CA ILE A 122 -4.94 10.18 -10.37
C ILE A 122 -5.29 10.30 -8.88
N LEU A 123 -4.91 9.32 -8.07
CA LEU A 123 -5.24 9.32 -6.63
C LEU A 123 -4.58 10.49 -5.89
N LEU A 124 -3.30 10.75 -6.13
CA LEU A 124 -2.59 11.85 -5.50
C LEU A 124 -3.12 13.23 -5.94
N GLU A 125 -3.49 13.39 -7.22
CA GLU A 125 -4.07 14.62 -7.76
C GLU A 125 -5.46 14.89 -7.17
N HIS A 126 -6.35 13.91 -7.16
CA HIS A 126 -7.68 14.04 -6.58
C HIS A 126 -7.64 14.34 -5.08
N ALA A 127 -6.71 13.73 -4.34
CA ALA A 127 -6.50 14.05 -2.93
C ALA A 127 -5.86 15.42 -2.68
N GLY A 128 -5.36 16.09 -3.75
CA GLY A 128 -4.68 17.38 -3.66
C GLY A 128 -3.35 17.33 -2.92
N ILE A 129 -2.62 16.20 -3.05
CA ILE A 129 -1.32 15.98 -2.38
C ILE A 129 -0.20 15.58 -3.35
N ARG A 130 -0.44 15.60 -4.66
CA ARG A 130 0.57 15.22 -5.66
C ARG A 130 1.83 16.10 -5.58
N ASP A 131 1.66 17.38 -5.36
CA ASP A 131 2.73 18.37 -5.24
C ASP A 131 3.58 18.22 -3.97
N LYS A 132 3.10 17.44 -3.00
CA LYS A 132 3.84 17.13 -1.77
C LYS A 132 4.97 16.11 -1.98
N PHE A 133 5.00 15.42 -3.11
CA PHE A 133 5.99 14.39 -3.43
C PHE A 133 6.87 14.82 -4.60
N GLN A 134 8.19 14.78 -4.40
CA GLN A 134 9.15 15.17 -5.45
C GLN A 134 9.27 14.16 -6.58
N ALA A 135 8.95 12.88 -6.30
CA ALA A 135 8.98 11.81 -7.29
C ALA A 135 7.97 10.70 -6.96
N ILE A 136 7.63 9.93 -7.96
CA ILE A 136 6.85 8.70 -7.87
C ILE A 136 7.70 7.58 -8.48
N VAL A 137 7.78 6.46 -7.78
CA VAL A 137 8.32 5.19 -8.29
C VAL A 137 7.18 4.18 -8.31
N SER A 138 6.88 3.65 -9.48
CA SER A 138 5.75 2.76 -9.77
C SER A 138 6.21 1.33 -10.08
N ALA A 139 5.28 0.42 -10.24
CA ALA A 139 5.56 -0.93 -10.73
C ALA A 139 6.29 -0.95 -12.09
N GLU A 140 6.09 0.09 -12.92
CA GLU A 140 6.68 0.20 -14.27
C GLU A 140 8.18 0.59 -14.22
N ASP A 141 8.67 1.07 -13.10
CA ASP A 141 10.06 1.51 -12.92
C ASP A 141 10.99 0.39 -12.42
N VAL A 142 10.44 -0.77 -12.06
CA VAL A 142 11.16 -1.90 -11.48
C VAL A 142 11.03 -3.16 -12.32
N LYS A 143 12.01 -4.04 -12.22
CA LYS A 143 11.97 -5.36 -12.85
C LYS A 143 11.33 -6.42 -11.98
N LEU A 144 11.47 -6.27 -10.66
CA LEU A 144 10.96 -7.21 -9.66
C LEU A 144 10.13 -6.46 -8.63
N ALA A 145 8.91 -6.96 -8.39
CA ALA A 145 8.02 -6.41 -7.37
C ALA A 145 8.53 -6.66 -5.94
N LYS A 146 7.97 -5.95 -4.95
CA LYS A 146 8.15 -6.24 -3.54
C LYS A 146 7.85 -7.74 -3.27
N PRO A 147 8.67 -8.47 -2.52
CA PRO A 147 9.65 -8.00 -1.54
C PRO A 147 11.06 -7.70 -2.10
N ASN A 148 11.25 -7.59 -3.41
CA ASN A 148 12.53 -7.14 -3.95
C ASN A 148 12.78 -5.68 -3.57
N PRO A 149 14.01 -5.31 -3.12
CA PRO A 149 14.32 -3.97 -2.65
C PRO A 149 14.46 -2.91 -3.75
N GLU A 150 14.34 -3.28 -5.03
CA GLU A 150 14.63 -2.40 -6.17
C GLU A 150 13.84 -1.08 -6.10
N ILE A 151 12.55 -1.15 -5.79
CA ILE A 151 11.67 0.03 -5.73
C ILE A 151 12.15 1.06 -4.69
N PHE A 152 12.56 0.62 -3.51
CA PHE A 152 13.05 1.51 -2.45
C PHE A 152 14.44 2.02 -2.72
N ASN A 153 15.30 1.27 -3.41
CA ASN A 153 16.59 1.75 -3.87
C ASN A 153 16.47 2.88 -4.90
N ILE A 154 15.52 2.75 -5.85
CA ILE A 154 15.20 3.80 -6.82
C ILE A 154 14.61 5.02 -6.11
N ALA A 155 13.64 4.83 -5.22
CA ALA A 155 13.01 5.91 -4.47
C ALA A 155 14.03 6.69 -3.62
N ARG A 156 14.95 5.99 -2.94
CA ARG A 156 16.04 6.61 -2.18
C ARG A 156 17.01 7.40 -3.09
N ALA A 157 17.27 6.90 -4.29
CA ALA A 157 18.11 7.64 -5.24
C ALA A 157 17.49 8.99 -5.63
N HIS A 158 16.17 9.07 -5.76
CA HIS A 158 15.44 10.34 -5.97
C HIS A 158 15.56 11.29 -4.76
N LEU A 159 15.61 10.77 -3.53
CA LEU A 159 15.81 11.60 -2.33
C LEU A 159 17.27 12.11 -2.21
N GLY A 160 18.23 11.41 -2.77
CA GLY A 160 19.65 11.73 -2.62
C GLY A 160 20.19 11.50 -1.21
N THR A 161 19.54 10.68 -0.40
CA THR A 161 19.89 10.41 1.01
C THR A 161 20.61 9.07 1.17
N SER A 162 21.35 8.89 2.27
CA SER A 162 21.87 7.57 2.63
C SER A 162 20.74 6.66 3.17
N ALA A 163 20.95 5.34 3.12
CA ALA A 163 19.94 4.41 3.63
C ALA A 163 19.57 4.70 5.09
N GLU A 164 20.54 5.01 5.93
CA GLU A 164 20.36 5.27 7.36
C GLU A 164 19.70 6.62 7.68
N GLN A 165 19.64 7.53 6.71
CA GLN A 165 18.95 8.83 6.80
C GLN A 165 17.60 8.84 6.07
N THR A 166 17.22 7.70 5.50
CA THR A 166 15.94 7.50 4.83
C THR A 166 15.03 6.68 5.74
N LEU A 167 13.75 6.99 5.74
CA LEU A 167 12.73 6.22 6.43
C LEU A 167 11.71 5.74 5.40
N VAL A 168 11.40 4.44 5.40
CA VAL A 168 10.27 3.89 4.66
C VAL A 168 9.06 3.79 5.59
N LEU A 169 7.89 4.16 5.07
CA LEU A 169 6.59 3.94 5.69
C LEU A 169 5.82 2.92 4.85
N GLU A 170 5.33 1.87 5.48
CA GLU A 170 4.73 0.70 4.83
C GLU A 170 3.63 0.09 5.70
N ASP A 171 2.61 -0.50 5.08
CA ASP A 171 1.51 -1.19 5.77
C ASP A 171 1.61 -2.72 5.67
N ALA A 172 2.30 -3.24 4.64
CA ALA A 172 2.28 -4.64 4.25
C ALA A 172 3.62 -5.36 4.45
N GLN A 173 3.55 -6.67 4.69
CA GLN A 173 4.71 -7.51 4.96
C GLN A 173 5.76 -7.48 3.83
N HIS A 174 5.33 -7.60 2.56
CA HIS A 174 6.24 -7.63 1.42
C HIS A 174 7.01 -6.32 1.25
N GLY A 175 6.36 -5.18 1.52
CA GLY A 175 7.04 -3.90 1.48
C GLY A 175 8.02 -3.71 2.63
N VAL A 176 7.66 -4.13 3.85
CA VAL A 176 8.60 -4.14 4.98
C VAL A 176 9.83 -4.98 4.65
N GLN A 177 9.65 -6.19 4.09
CA GLN A 177 10.77 -7.04 3.65
C GLN A 177 11.63 -6.37 2.58
N ALA A 178 11.01 -5.67 1.62
CA ALA A 178 11.73 -4.92 0.58
C ALA A 178 12.57 -3.78 1.18
N ALA A 179 12.04 -3.04 2.15
CA ALA A 179 12.76 -1.96 2.83
C ALA A 179 13.96 -2.51 3.63
N ILE A 180 13.75 -3.61 4.37
CA ILE A 180 14.83 -4.33 5.08
C ILE A 180 15.91 -4.80 4.09
N GLY A 181 15.50 -5.38 2.96
CA GLY A 181 16.40 -5.80 1.89
C GLY A 181 17.19 -4.66 1.26
N ALA A 182 16.65 -3.44 1.25
CA ALA A 182 17.34 -2.21 0.83
C ALA A 182 18.26 -1.63 1.90
N GLY A 183 18.24 -2.16 3.13
CA GLY A 183 18.99 -1.63 4.28
C GLY A 183 18.44 -0.29 4.78
N ILE A 184 17.19 0.02 4.53
CA ILE A 184 16.54 1.28 4.90
C ILE A 184 15.65 1.02 6.13
N PRO A 185 15.75 1.82 7.20
CA PRO A 185 14.82 1.78 8.33
C PRO A 185 13.37 1.89 7.86
N VAL A 186 12.49 1.03 8.38
CA VAL A 186 11.08 1.00 8.03
C VAL A 186 10.20 1.06 9.27
N ILE A 187 9.20 1.92 9.23
CA ILE A 187 8.07 1.89 10.16
C ILE A 187 6.91 1.20 9.45
N MET A 188 6.35 0.18 10.10
CA MET A 188 5.13 -0.43 9.65
C MET A 188 3.92 0.23 10.32
N VAL A 189 2.96 0.65 9.49
CA VAL A 189 1.64 1.15 9.91
C VAL A 189 0.59 0.20 9.36
N PRO A 190 0.29 -0.90 10.08
CA PRO A 190 -0.53 -1.98 9.55
C PRO A 190 -1.94 -1.51 9.20
N ASP A 191 -2.43 -1.89 8.02
CA ASP A 191 -3.83 -1.70 7.65
C ASP A 191 -4.69 -2.85 8.22
N MET A 192 -4.98 -3.88 7.45
CA MET A 192 -5.88 -4.97 7.89
C MET A 192 -5.17 -6.12 8.59
N ILE A 193 -3.86 -6.30 8.39
CA ILE A 193 -3.09 -7.43 8.91
C ILE A 193 -1.94 -6.94 9.78
N GLN A 194 -1.92 -7.40 11.04
CA GLN A 194 -0.80 -7.13 11.93
C GLN A 194 0.41 -7.98 11.55
N PRO A 195 1.64 -7.45 11.64
CA PRO A 195 2.83 -8.23 11.35
C PRO A 195 3.04 -9.37 12.34
N ALA A 196 3.62 -10.47 11.86
CA ALA A 196 4.17 -11.49 12.75
C ALA A 196 5.28 -10.89 13.62
N GLU A 197 5.45 -11.42 14.85
CA GLU A 197 6.41 -10.89 15.82
C GLU A 197 7.84 -10.83 15.28
N GLU A 198 8.25 -11.84 14.52
CA GLU A 198 9.58 -11.90 13.90
C GLU A 198 9.81 -10.78 12.88
N LEU A 199 8.79 -10.37 12.13
CA LEU A 199 8.87 -9.25 11.20
C LEU A 199 8.84 -7.92 11.97
N ALA A 200 7.97 -7.78 12.96
CA ALA A 200 7.86 -6.58 13.78
C ALA A 200 9.20 -6.23 14.46
N GLN A 201 9.95 -7.22 14.94
CA GLN A 201 11.27 -7.04 15.56
C GLN A 201 12.34 -6.52 14.59
N GLN A 202 12.13 -6.64 13.28
CA GLN A 202 13.06 -6.16 12.25
C GLN A 202 12.73 -4.75 11.77
N THR A 203 11.57 -4.21 12.15
CA THR A 203 11.19 -2.83 11.83
C THR A 203 11.76 -1.84 12.84
N ALA A 204 11.86 -0.58 12.46
CA ALA A 204 12.21 0.50 13.37
C ALA A 204 11.10 0.75 14.39
N ALA A 205 9.83 0.58 13.98
CA ALA A 205 8.65 0.60 14.83
C ALA A 205 7.45 -0.03 14.09
N VAL A 206 6.45 -0.47 14.85
CA VAL A 206 5.10 -0.75 14.36
C VAL A 206 4.18 0.26 15.06
N LEU A 207 3.53 1.12 14.27
CA LEU A 207 2.72 2.23 14.78
C LEU A 207 1.26 2.11 14.32
N PRO A 208 0.28 2.58 15.08
CA PRO A 208 -1.14 2.41 14.76
C PRO A 208 -1.62 3.35 13.64
N SER A 209 -0.97 4.49 13.42
CA SER A 209 -1.30 5.42 12.34
C SER A 209 -0.11 6.33 11.96
N LEU A 210 -0.28 7.11 10.89
CA LEU A 210 0.74 8.07 10.47
C LEU A 210 0.87 9.27 11.42
N HIS A 211 -0.06 9.48 12.34
CA HIS A 211 0.09 10.51 13.37
C HIS A 211 1.30 10.24 14.27
N GLU A 212 1.46 8.99 14.71
CA GLU A 212 2.55 8.60 15.62
C GLU A 212 3.93 8.60 14.95
N VAL A 213 3.96 8.59 13.60
CA VAL A 213 5.22 8.75 12.85
C VAL A 213 5.83 10.14 13.08
N ILE A 214 5.00 11.17 13.28
CA ILE A 214 5.47 12.53 13.60
C ILE A 214 6.27 12.52 14.91
N ASP A 215 5.71 11.92 15.96
CA ASP A 215 6.37 11.81 17.27
C ASP A 215 7.67 11.00 17.17
N TYR A 216 7.66 9.94 16.34
CA TYR A 216 8.85 9.11 16.11
C TYR A 216 10.00 9.88 15.45
N ILE A 217 9.70 10.75 14.50
CA ILE A 217 10.73 11.55 13.78
C ILE A 217 11.27 12.68 14.68
N GLN A 218 10.45 13.23 15.58
CA GLN A 218 10.81 14.33 16.46
C GLN A 218 11.70 13.91 17.65
N ASN A 219 11.67 12.63 18.06
CA ASN A 219 12.39 12.10 19.23
C ASN A 219 13.64 11.29 18.82
#